data_93e52317d624a10a1a8a047468b69829
#
_entry.id   93e52317d624a10a1a8a047468b69829
#
_cell.length_a   1.000
_cell.length_b   1.000
_cell.length_c   1.000
_cell.angle_alpha   90.00
_cell.angle_beta   90.00
_cell.angle_gamma   90.00
#
_symmetry.space_group_name_H-M   'P 1'
#
loop_
_entity.id
_entity.type
_entity.pdbx_description
1 polymer ?
#
loop_
_entity_poly.entity_id
_entity_poly.type
_entity_poly.pdbx_seq_one_letter_code
_entity_poly.pdbx_strand_id
1 'polypeptide(L)'
;MPAADLLFVYGTLRRGGSNDIARIAPDAVFVTTARVRGHLYDVNGQWPALVLDESAGWVAGEIYHLPPPSWPALDALEDPVTPTHPDGAYFKVEAQVECENRNESGSVHGTERVTLYTANPAMTRLYLLISSGDWIAYAATLN
;
A
#
# COMPACT_ATOMS: atom_id res chain seq x y z
N MET A 1 5.55 -3.54 17.74
CA MET A 1 5.20 -2.18 17.29
C MET A 1 3.73 -2.14 16.93
N PRO A 2 2.96 -1.15 17.37
CA PRO A 2 1.54 -1.07 17.05
C PRO A 2 1.29 -0.93 15.55
N ALA A 3 0.24 -1.55 15.05
CA ALA A 3 -0.14 -1.46 13.65
C ALA A 3 -0.36 -0.02 13.18
N ALA A 4 -0.77 0.85 14.10
CA ALA A 4 -0.99 2.27 13.79
C ALA A 4 0.28 3.02 13.37
N ASP A 5 1.45 2.47 13.69
CA ASP A 5 2.74 3.09 13.34
C ASP A 5 3.37 2.48 12.10
N LEU A 6 2.82 1.39 11.57
CA LEU A 6 3.33 0.70 10.40
C LEU A 6 2.40 0.90 9.22
N LEU A 7 2.96 1.35 8.10
CA LEU A 7 2.23 1.60 6.86
C LEU A 7 2.76 0.68 5.77
N PHE A 8 1.85 -0.04 5.10
CA PHE A 8 2.17 -0.78 3.89
C PHE A 8 1.79 0.04 2.67
N VAL A 9 2.74 0.28 1.79
CA VAL A 9 2.52 1.02 0.54
C VAL A 9 2.73 0.07 -0.65
N TYR A 10 1.85 0.16 -1.64
CA TYR A 10 1.87 -0.74 -2.79
C TYR A 10 1.80 0.00 -4.14
N GLY A 11 1.79 1.31 -4.13
CA GLY A 11 1.56 2.12 -5.32
C GLY A 11 2.53 3.29 -5.44
N THR A 12 1.98 4.46 -5.70
CA THR A 12 2.78 5.66 -5.99
C THR A 12 3.64 6.10 -4.81
N LEU A 13 3.30 5.68 -3.59
CA LEU A 13 4.09 5.98 -2.39
C LEU A 13 5.33 5.10 -2.26
N ARG A 14 5.43 4.03 -3.05
CA ARG A 14 6.60 3.15 -3.00
C ARG A 14 7.87 3.93 -3.38
N ARG A 15 9.02 3.42 -2.90
CA ARG A 15 10.32 3.97 -3.28
C ARG A 15 10.45 4.00 -4.81
N GLY A 16 10.71 5.18 -5.36
CA GLY A 16 10.78 5.37 -6.81
C GLY A 16 9.45 5.66 -7.48
N GLY A 17 8.34 5.63 -6.74
CA GLY A 17 7.02 5.98 -7.28
C GLY A 17 6.84 7.50 -7.44
N SER A 18 5.77 7.89 -8.10
CA SER A 18 5.50 9.30 -8.40
C SER A 18 5.26 10.15 -7.15
N ASN A 19 4.77 9.51 -6.07
CA ASN A 19 4.56 10.14 -4.78
C ASN A 19 5.43 9.47 -3.71
N ASP A 20 6.68 9.18 -4.03
CA ASP A 20 7.60 8.51 -3.11
C ASP A 20 7.40 8.99 -1.68
N ILE A 21 7.27 8.04 -0.74
CA ILE A 21 6.90 8.33 0.65
C ILE A 21 7.83 9.37 1.29
N ALA A 22 9.10 9.44 0.88
CA ALA A 22 10.03 10.40 1.41
C ALA A 22 9.63 11.85 1.12
N ARG A 23 8.83 12.08 0.08
CA ARG A 23 8.32 13.41 -0.27
C ARG A 23 7.12 13.83 0.58
N ILE A 24 6.28 12.85 0.95
CA ILE A 24 5.05 13.10 1.71
C ILE A 24 5.33 13.08 3.20
N ALA A 25 6.15 12.13 3.64
CA ALA A 25 6.49 11.92 5.04
C ALA A 25 8.00 11.69 5.16
N PRO A 26 8.80 12.77 5.21
CA PRO A 26 10.26 12.63 5.26
C PRO A 26 10.77 11.85 6.47
N ASP A 27 9.97 11.78 7.55
CA ASP A 27 10.35 11.06 8.77
C ASP A 27 9.97 9.58 8.72
N ALA A 28 9.37 9.09 7.63
CA ALA A 28 9.08 7.69 7.47
C ALA A 28 10.37 6.88 7.34
N VAL A 29 10.41 5.73 8.03
CA VAL A 29 11.58 4.86 8.04
C VAL A 29 11.24 3.54 7.37
N PHE A 30 12.00 3.16 6.35
CA PHE A 30 11.83 1.87 5.67
C PHE A 30 12.08 0.72 6.65
N VAL A 31 11.17 -0.25 6.67
CA VAL A 31 11.29 -1.44 7.52
C VAL A 31 11.70 -2.65 6.69
N THR A 32 10.92 -3.01 5.69
CA THR A 32 11.18 -4.17 4.85
C THR A 32 10.29 -4.16 3.61
N THR A 33 10.65 -4.94 2.61
CA THR A 33 9.72 -5.28 1.55
C THR A 33 8.70 -6.28 2.09
N ALA A 34 7.51 -6.28 1.52
CA ALA A 34 6.42 -7.13 1.98
C ALA A 34 5.45 -7.38 0.85
N ARG A 35 4.51 -8.28 1.09
CA ARG A 35 3.46 -8.58 0.13
C ARG A 35 2.17 -8.94 0.84
N VAL A 36 1.07 -8.74 0.15
CA VAL A 36 -0.26 -9.05 0.66
C VAL A 36 -1.07 -9.75 -0.43
N ARG A 37 -1.98 -10.62 -0.04
CA ARG A 37 -2.87 -11.25 -1.01
C ARG A 37 -4.00 -10.30 -1.39
N GLY A 38 -4.20 -10.14 -2.69
CA GLY A 38 -5.24 -9.26 -3.18
C GLY A 38 -5.19 -9.06 -4.69
N HIS A 39 -6.07 -8.20 -5.17
CA HIS A 39 -6.13 -7.79 -6.56
C HIS A 39 -5.70 -6.33 -6.66
N LEU A 40 -4.79 -6.05 -7.57
CA LEU A 40 -4.32 -4.70 -7.83
C LEU A 40 -4.91 -4.22 -9.15
N TYR A 41 -5.51 -3.02 -9.14
CA TYR A 41 -6.17 -2.45 -10.32
C TYR A 41 -5.51 -1.14 -10.71
N ASP A 42 -5.56 -0.83 -11.99
CA ASP A 42 -5.06 0.42 -12.57
C ASP A 42 -6.20 1.45 -12.61
N VAL A 43 -6.01 2.58 -11.93
CA VAL A 43 -6.96 3.69 -11.93
C VAL A 43 -6.48 4.72 -12.95
N ASN A 44 -6.95 4.59 -14.18
CA ASN A 44 -6.68 5.54 -15.29
C ASN A 44 -5.18 5.76 -15.57
N GLY A 45 -4.33 4.78 -15.30
CA GLY A 45 -2.89 4.89 -15.52
C GLY A 45 -2.15 5.76 -14.52
N GLN A 46 -2.83 6.22 -13.45
CA GLN A 46 -2.26 7.20 -12.53
C GLN A 46 -1.85 6.61 -11.19
N TRP A 47 -2.66 5.70 -10.63
CA TRP A 47 -2.37 5.05 -9.35
C TRP A 47 -3.08 3.72 -9.26
N PRO A 48 -2.64 2.84 -8.33
CA PRO A 48 -3.30 1.55 -8.16
C PRO A 48 -4.38 1.61 -7.10
N ALA A 49 -5.27 0.63 -7.18
CA ALA A 49 -6.28 0.37 -6.16
C ALA A 49 -6.20 -1.10 -5.76
N LEU A 50 -6.10 -1.37 -4.47
CA LEU A 50 -5.96 -2.71 -3.92
C LEU A 50 -7.27 -3.18 -3.32
N VAL A 51 -7.68 -4.42 -3.66
CA VAL A 51 -8.77 -5.13 -2.99
C VAL A 51 -8.18 -6.37 -2.33
N LEU A 52 -8.28 -6.47 -1.01
CA LEU A 52 -7.76 -7.62 -0.27
C LEU A 52 -8.59 -8.86 -0.57
N ASP A 53 -7.90 -9.99 -0.82
CA ASP A 53 -8.55 -11.27 -1.10
C ASP A 53 -7.55 -12.39 -0.82
N GLU A 54 -7.80 -13.18 0.23
CA GLU A 54 -6.90 -14.24 0.65
C GLU A 54 -6.71 -15.33 -0.40
N SER A 55 -7.63 -15.46 -1.35
CA SER A 55 -7.54 -16.45 -2.43
C SER A 55 -6.84 -15.91 -3.67
N ALA A 56 -6.50 -14.63 -3.71
CA ALA A 56 -5.84 -14.00 -4.84
C ALA A 56 -4.32 -14.19 -4.81
N GLY A 57 -3.65 -13.72 -5.84
CA GLY A 57 -2.19 -13.68 -5.89
C GLY A 57 -1.60 -12.61 -4.96
N TRP A 58 -0.31 -12.40 -5.07
CA TRP A 58 0.43 -11.48 -4.21
C TRP A 58 0.53 -10.09 -4.83
N VAL A 59 0.40 -9.08 -3.96
CA VAL A 59 0.65 -7.67 -4.32
C VAL A 59 1.89 -7.21 -3.57
N ALA A 60 2.88 -6.76 -4.32
CA ALA A 60 4.17 -6.34 -3.79
C ALA A 60 4.11 -4.94 -3.21
N GLY A 61 4.86 -4.71 -2.15
CA GLY A 61 4.94 -3.40 -1.52
C GLY A 61 6.07 -3.30 -0.52
N GLU A 62 6.00 -2.27 0.30
CA GLU A 62 7.00 -1.95 1.32
C GLU A 62 6.31 -1.52 2.61
N ILE A 63 6.95 -1.82 3.74
CA ILE A 63 6.49 -1.36 5.05
C ILE A 63 7.40 -0.22 5.51
N TYR A 64 6.77 0.83 6.01
CA TYR A 64 7.44 1.97 6.64
C TYR A 64 6.92 2.19 8.05
N HIS A 65 7.82 2.56 8.95
CA HIS A 65 7.41 3.12 10.23
C HIS A 65 7.08 4.59 9.99
N LEU A 66 5.84 4.96 10.27
CA LEU A 66 5.35 6.31 10.05
C LEU A 66 5.07 6.97 11.39
N PRO A 67 5.83 8.01 11.78
CA PRO A 67 5.58 8.70 13.05
C PRO A 67 4.16 9.28 13.09
N PRO A 68 3.50 9.27 14.26
CA PRO A 68 2.13 9.79 14.36
C PRO A 68 1.88 11.18 13.74
N PRO A 69 2.78 12.16 13.89
CA PRO A 69 2.56 13.47 13.26
C PRO A 69 2.51 13.48 11.74
N SER A 70 2.99 12.42 11.09
CA SER A 70 3.01 12.33 9.62
C SER A 70 1.71 11.79 9.02
N TRP A 71 0.86 11.16 9.81
CA TRP A 71 -0.38 10.56 9.31
C TRP A 71 -1.36 11.55 8.67
N PRO A 72 -1.57 12.77 9.21
CA PRO A 72 -2.50 13.71 8.58
C PRO A 72 -2.16 14.08 7.15
N ALA A 73 -0.88 14.23 6.81
CA ALA A 73 -0.47 14.53 5.44
C ALA A 73 -0.77 13.37 4.50
N LEU A 74 -0.56 12.13 4.98
CA LEU A 74 -0.85 10.94 4.21
C LEU A 74 -2.37 10.77 4.01
N ASP A 75 -3.16 10.97 5.07
CA ASP A 75 -4.61 10.89 4.97
C ASP A 75 -5.15 11.93 3.99
N ALA A 76 -4.57 13.12 3.95
CA ALA A 76 -4.98 14.15 2.99
C ALA A 76 -4.74 13.71 1.55
N LEU A 77 -3.64 13.01 1.29
CA LEU A 77 -3.33 12.49 -0.04
C LEU A 77 -4.26 11.34 -0.43
N GLU A 78 -4.52 10.41 0.50
CA GLU A 78 -5.28 9.18 0.21
C GLU A 78 -6.79 9.39 0.27
N ASP A 79 -7.26 10.47 0.91
CA ASP A 79 -8.67 10.82 0.98
C ASP A 79 -9.55 9.66 1.48
N PRO A 80 -9.32 9.15 2.72
CA PRO A 80 -10.01 7.96 3.18
C PRO A 80 -11.46 8.20 3.53
N VAL A 81 -12.28 7.15 3.42
CA VAL A 81 -13.67 7.16 3.88
C VAL A 81 -13.71 7.32 5.40
N THR A 82 -14.54 8.24 5.88
CA THR A 82 -14.79 8.46 7.30
C THR A 82 -16.29 8.66 7.49
N PRO A 83 -16.80 8.65 8.76
CA PRO A 83 -18.23 8.93 8.99
C PRO A 83 -18.68 10.29 8.47
N THR A 84 -17.77 11.28 8.39
CA THR A 84 -18.09 12.60 7.86
C THR A 84 -17.72 12.77 6.39
N HIS A 85 -17.09 11.75 5.79
CA HIS A 85 -16.65 11.77 4.38
C HIS A 85 -16.89 10.40 3.74
N PRO A 86 -18.16 10.01 3.54
CA PRO A 86 -18.46 8.65 3.05
C PRO A 86 -18.03 8.40 1.60
N ASP A 87 -17.75 9.44 0.82
CA ASP A 87 -17.34 9.34 -0.59
C ASP A 87 -15.82 9.32 -0.76
N GLY A 88 -15.07 9.06 0.29
CA GLY A 88 -13.62 9.01 0.21
C GLY A 88 -13.12 7.98 -0.80
N ALA A 89 -11.92 8.21 -1.33
CA ALA A 89 -11.35 7.38 -2.40
C ALA A 89 -10.93 6.00 -1.92
N TYR A 90 -10.48 5.87 -0.68
CA TYR A 90 -9.94 4.64 -0.12
C TYR A 90 -10.52 4.35 1.25
N PHE A 91 -10.46 3.06 1.64
CA PHE A 91 -10.69 2.64 3.02
C PHE A 91 -9.35 2.48 3.71
N LYS A 92 -9.21 3.08 4.91
CA LYS A 92 -8.03 2.90 5.75
C LYS A 92 -8.29 1.71 6.66
N VAL A 93 -7.52 0.63 6.49
CA VAL A 93 -7.75 -0.64 7.18
C VAL A 93 -6.47 -1.18 7.78
N GLU A 94 -6.61 -2.14 8.71
CA GLU A 94 -5.50 -2.91 9.21
C GLU A 94 -5.54 -4.30 8.61
N ALA A 95 -4.37 -4.85 8.29
CA ALA A 95 -4.25 -6.18 7.72
C ALA A 95 -2.90 -6.79 8.06
N GLN A 96 -2.81 -8.12 7.94
CA GLN A 96 -1.54 -8.80 8.06
C GLN A 96 -0.90 -8.93 6.69
N VAL A 97 0.39 -8.61 6.60
CA VAL A 97 1.17 -8.75 5.38
C VAL A 97 2.34 -9.68 5.66
N GLU A 98 2.83 -10.34 4.61
CA GLU A 98 3.98 -11.21 4.70
C GLU A 98 5.25 -10.38 4.45
N CYS A 99 6.16 -10.41 5.40
CA CYS A 99 7.40 -9.66 5.35
C CYS A 99 8.51 -10.51 4.79
N GLU A 100 9.39 -9.88 4.04
CA GLU A 100 10.58 -10.50 3.53
C GLU A 100 11.77 -9.90 4.26
N ASN A 101 12.07 -10.45 5.46
CA ASN A 101 13.21 -10.00 6.26
C ASN A 101 14.42 -10.86 5.96
N ARG A 102 15.55 -10.22 5.72
CA ARG A 102 16.83 -10.89 5.63
C ARG A 102 17.67 -10.56 6.84
N ASN A 103 18.20 -11.59 7.47
CA ASN A 103 19.14 -11.45 8.57
C ASN A 103 20.41 -12.22 8.24
N GLU A 104 21.33 -12.32 9.21
CA GLU A 104 22.60 -13.02 9.03
C GLU A 104 22.44 -14.49 8.68
N SER A 105 21.32 -15.09 9.00
CA SER A 105 21.02 -16.51 8.72
C SER A 105 20.31 -16.72 7.38
N GLY A 106 19.99 -15.64 6.65
CA GLY A 106 19.25 -15.72 5.40
C GLY A 106 17.89 -15.06 5.46
N SER A 107 16.96 -15.51 4.63
CA SER A 107 15.61 -14.96 4.60
C SER A 107 14.78 -15.48 5.75
N VAL A 108 14.15 -14.57 6.47
CA VAL A 108 13.17 -14.90 7.49
C VAL A 108 11.81 -14.39 7.02
N HIS A 109 10.85 -15.30 6.91
CA HIS A 109 9.49 -14.93 6.57
C HIS A 109 8.68 -14.76 7.84
N GLY A 110 8.06 -13.61 7.99
CA GLY A 110 7.21 -13.32 9.11
C GLY A 110 6.00 -12.55 8.64
N THR A 111 5.06 -12.32 9.54
CA THR A 111 3.89 -11.48 9.27
C THR A 111 3.93 -10.26 10.18
N GLU A 112 3.43 -9.15 9.66
CA GLU A 112 3.26 -7.92 10.43
C GLU A 112 1.85 -7.39 10.22
N ARG A 113 1.28 -6.84 11.29
CA ARG A 113 0.01 -6.15 11.21
C ARG A 113 0.30 -4.70 10.87
N VAL A 114 -0.30 -4.21 9.79
CA VAL A 114 -0.01 -2.89 9.25
C VAL A 114 -1.30 -2.14 8.94
N THR A 115 -1.20 -0.83 8.80
CA THR A 115 -2.26 0.00 8.23
C THR A 115 -2.01 0.14 6.73
N LEU A 116 -3.07 0.07 5.94
CA LEU A 116 -2.99 0.31 4.51
C LEU A 116 -4.30 0.90 3.99
N TYR A 117 -4.25 1.43 2.78
CA TYR A 117 -5.41 2.03 2.15
C TYR A 117 -5.88 1.13 1.02
N THR A 118 -7.09 0.59 1.13
CA THR A 118 -7.68 -0.29 0.11
C THR A 118 -8.66 0.49 -0.75
N ALA A 119 -8.90 -0.02 -1.96
CA ALA A 119 -9.87 0.58 -2.86
C ALA A 119 -11.28 0.54 -2.28
N ASN A 120 -12.09 1.52 -2.67
CA ASN A 120 -13.54 1.43 -2.47
C ASN A 120 -14.07 0.38 -3.47
N PRO A 121 -14.59 -0.78 -3.02
CA PRO A 121 -14.96 -1.86 -3.96
C PRO A 121 -16.01 -1.45 -4.99
N ALA A 122 -16.84 -0.47 -4.69
CA ALA A 122 -17.86 0.00 -5.64
C ALA A 122 -17.25 0.59 -6.91
N MET A 123 -15.98 1.01 -6.85
CA MET A 123 -15.30 1.67 -7.97
C MET A 123 -14.46 0.73 -8.81
N THR A 124 -14.06 -0.43 -8.26
CA THR A 124 -13.03 -1.27 -8.90
C THR A 124 -13.48 -1.97 -10.18
N ARG A 125 -14.77 -2.18 -10.37
CA ARG A 125 -15.27 -2.83 -11.59
C ARG A 125 -14.99 -2.04 -12.87
N LEU A 126 -14.61 -0.76 -12.73
CA LEU A 126 -14.29 0.11 -13.86
C LEU A 126 -12.81 0.15 -14.19
N TYR A 127 -11.99 -0.58 -13.41
CA TYR A 127 -10.55 -0.51 -13.51
C TYR A 127 -9.97 -1.79 -14.14
N LEU A 128 -8.79 -1.66 -14.74
CA LEU A 128 -8.08 -2.79 -15.32
C LEU A 128 -7.26 -3.51 -14.25
N LEU A 129 -7.31 -4.85 -14.28
CA LEU A 129 -6.53 -5.67 -13.35
C LEU A 129 -5.04 -5.64 -13.73
N ILE A 130 -4.19 -5.44 -12.73
CA ILE A 130 -2.74 -5.53 -12.87
C ILE A 130 -2.32 -6.93 -12.44
N SER A 131 -2.19 -7.84 -13.40
CA SER A 131 -1.96 -9.26 -13.10
C SER A 131 -0.62 -9.55 -12.42
N SER A 132 0.38 -8.69 -12.62
CA SER A 132 1.68 -8.85 -11.97
C SER A 132 1.63 -8.56 -10.47
N GLY A 133 0.66 -7.80 -10.00
CA GLY A 133 0.58 -7.37 -8.60
C GLY A 133 1.68 -6.40 -8.18
N ASP A 134 2.37 -5.77 -9.13
CA ASP A 134 3.49 -4.87 -8.85
C ASP A 134 3.31 -3.58 -9.61
N TRP A 135 2.92 -2.52 -8.87
CA TRP A 135 2.66 -1.23 -9.46
C TRP A 135 3.88 -0.61 -10.14
N ILE A 136 5.04 -0.68 -9.50
CA ILE A 136 6.26 -0.05 -10.05
C ILE A 136 6.62 -0.67 -11.40
N ALA A 137 6.59 -2.00 -11.48
CA ALA A 137 6.87 -2.71 -12.74
C ALA A 137 5.83 -2.39 -13.80
N TYR A 138 4.55 -2.35 -13.41
CA TYR A 138 3.46 -2.06 -14.33
C TYR A 138 3.53 -0.62 -14.84
N ALA A 139 3.75 0.35 -13.95
CA ALA A 139 3.81 1.76 -14.32
C ALA A 139 4.93 2.05 -15.33
N ALA A 140 6.03 1.32 -15.23
CA ALA A 140 7.12 1.45 -16.19
C ALA A 140 6.71 1.08 -17.63
N THR A 141 5.66 0.26 -17.79
CA THR A 141 5.17 -0.12 -19.13
C THR A 141 4.24 0.92 -19.75
N LEU A 142 3.79 1.91 -18.98
CA LEU A 142 2.82 2.91 -19.44
C LEU A 142 3.46 4.06 -20.24
N ASN A 143 4.76 4.13 -20.27
CA ASN A 143 5.49 5.19 -20.97
C ASN A 143 6.02 4.73 -22.30
#